data_4d5a7f057fac5bdcd60c463ee6611be7
#
_entry.id   4d5a7f057fac5bdcd60c463ee6611be7
#
_cell.length_a   1.000
_cell.length_b   1.000
_cell.length_c   1.000
_cell.angle_alpha   90.00
_cell.angle_beta   90.00
_cell.angle_gamma   90.00
#
_symmetry.space_group_name_H-M   'P 1'
#
loop_
_entity.id
_entity.type
_entity.pdbx_description
1 polymer ?
#
loop_
_entity_poly.entity_id
_entity_poly.type
_entity_poly.pdbx_seq_one_letter_code
_entity_poly.pdbx_strand_id
1 'polypeptide(L)'
;MTLNECYRTFGGNLDEVLQRLPSERLIIKLLRKFPEDPSMAQLAAALPAGDHETAFRCAHNMKGLCLNLGFPTLLESSCALTEALRPGIPFREDTVFALLEKTRADYEAVCNAIAQLEI
;
A
#
# COMPACT_ATOMS: atom_id res chain seq x y z
N MET A 1 -18.13 7.15 7.75
CA MET A 1 -17.23 7.93 6.87
C MET A 1 -17.64 7.71 5.42
N THR A 2 -17.80 8.78 4.66
CA THR A 2 -18.11 8.69 3.24
C THR A 2 -16.86 8.30 2.45
N LEU A 3 -17.03 7.91 1.19
CA LEU A 3 -15.92 7.57 0.32
C LEU A 3 -14.95 8.77 0.15
N ASN A 4 -15.48 9.97 -0.03
CA ASN A 4 -14.66 11.17 -0.16
C ASN A 4 -13.86 11.46 1.11
N GLU A 5 -14.50 11.33 2.27
CA GLU A 5 -13.82 11.48 3.57
C GLU A 5 -12.72 10.43 3.75
N CYS A 6 -12.98 9.21 3.33
CA CYS A 6 -12.00 8.12 3.36
C CYS A 6 -10.75 8.51 2.59
N TYR A 7 -10.91 8.99 1.34
CA TYR A 7 -9.78 9.42 0.53
C TYR A 7 -9.02 10.59 1.14
N ARG A 8 -9.71 11.55 1.73
CA ARG A 8 -9.05 12.67 2.42
C ARG A 8 -8.19 12.18 3.60
N THR A 9 -8.67 11.16 4.31
CA THR A 9 -7.97 10.63 5.49
C THR A 9 -6.58 10.14 5.15
N PHE A 10 -6.40 9.48 4.01
CA PHE A 10 -5.06 9.00 3.61
C PHE A 10 -4.42 9.84 2.51
N GLY A 11 -4.87 11.09 2.36
CA GLY A 11 -4.24 12.06 1.47
C GLY A 11 -4.53 11.88 -0.01
N GLY A 12 -5.52 11.06 -0.36
CA GLY A 12 -5.88 10.77 -1.74
C GLY A 12 -6.88 11.77 -2.32
N ASN A 13 -7.14 11.60 -3.62
CA ASN A 13 -8.09 12.40 -4.37
C ASN A 13 -9.04 11.47 -5.12
N LEU A 14 -10.28 11.42 -4.66
CA LEU A 14 -11.31 10.56 -5.25
C LEU A 14 -11.56 10.86 -6.72
N ASP A 15 -11.55 12.14 -7.11
CA ASP A 15 -11.80 12.53 -8.49
C ASP A 15 -10.76 11.95 -9.46
N GLU A 16 -9.50 11.90 -9.05
CA GLU A 16 -8.45 11.28 -9.85
C GLU A 16 -8.68 9.78 -10.02
N VAL A 17 -9.10 9.11 -8.97
CA VAL A 17 -9.38 7.67 -9.01
C VAL A 17 -10.57 7.40 -9.93
N LEU A 18 -11.59 8.25 -9.90
CA LEU A 18 -12.77 8.13 -10.76
C LEU A 18 -12.45 8.31 -12.24
N GLN A 19 -11.32 8.91 -12.58
CA GLN A 19 -10.86 9.00 -13.98
C GLN A 19 -10.40 7.64 -14.52
N ARG A 20 -10.00 6.73 -13.62
CA ARG A 20 -9.50 5.40 -13.99
C ARG A 20 -10.52 4.30 -13.74
N LEU A 21 -11.27 4.42 -12.65
CA LEU A 21 -12.26 3.41 -12.23
C LEU A 21 -13.66 4.00 -12.46
N PRO A 22 -14.54 3.27 -13.13
CA PRO A 22 -15.75 3.86 -13.69
C PRO A 22 -16.84 4.28 -12.70
N SER A 23 -16.78 3.83 -11.44
CA SER A 23 -17.82 4.18 -10.48
C SER A 23 -17.36 4.11 -9.03
N GLU A 24 -18.03 4.87 -8.16
CA GLU A 24 -17.78 4.79 -6.72
C GLU A 24 -18.07 3.40 -6.17
N ARG A 25 -19.08 2.73 -6.72
CA ARG A 25 -19.44 1.38 -6.31
C ARG A 25 -18.28 0.40 -6.53
N LEU A 26 -17.61 0.49 -7.67
CA LEU A 26 -16.46 -0.34 -7.98
C LEU A 26 -15.30 0.00 -7.04
N ILE A 27 -15.06 1.29 -6.80
CA ILE A 27 -13.99 1.74 -5.90
C ILE A 27 -14.21 1.17 -4.50
N ILE A 28 -15.43 1.28 -3.96
CA ILE A 28 -15.76 0.74 -2.63
C ILE A 28 -15.49 -0.76 -2.58
N LYS A 29 -15.89 -1.48 -3.61
CA LYS A 29 -15.66 -2.93 -3.70
C LYS A 29 -14.17 -3.26 -3.63
N LEU A 30 -13.35 -2.52 -4.40
CA LEU A 30 -11.90 -2.73 -4.43
C LEU A 30 -11.24 -2.33 -3.11
N LEU A 31 -11.68 -1.22 -2.50
CA LEU A 31 -11.18 -0.80 -1.19
C LEU A 31 -11.44 -1.87 -0.12
N ARG A 32 -12.63 -2.45 -0.13
CA ARG A 32 -12.97 -3.49 0.85
C ARG A 32 -12.14 -4.77 0.69
N LYS A 33 -11.65 -5.03 -0.51
CA LYS A 33 -10.77 -6.17 -0.77
C LYS A 33 -9.32 -5.88 -0.41
N PHE A 34 -8.93 -4.61 -0.39
CA PHE A 34 -7.53 -4.23 -0.16
C PHE A 34 -6.94 -4.81 1.13
N PRO A 35 -7.62 -4.75 2.30
CA PRO A 35 -7.07 -5.33 3.54
C PRO A 35 -6.91 -6.85 3.50
N GLU A 36 -7.56 -7.53 2.55
CA GLU A 36 -7.46 -8.98 2.38
C GLU A 36 -6.29 -9.38 1.51
N ASP A 37 -5.65 -8.43 0.80
CA ASP A 37 -4.50 -8.72 -0.05
C ASP A 37 -3.32 -9.17 0.81
N PRO A 38 -2.66 -10.30 0.47
CA PRO A 38 -1.63 -10.88 1.31
C PRO A 38 -0.27 -10.18 1.23
N SER A 39 -0.09 -9.20 0.35
CA SER A 39 1.23 -8.60 0.08
C SER A 39 1.89 -8.02 1.32
N MET A 40 1.16 -7.29 2.17
CA MET A 40 1.75 -6.69 3.37
C MET A 40 2.21 -7.75 4.37
N ALA A 41 1.37 -8.77 4.61
CA ALA A 41 1.71 -9.85 5.53
C ALA A 41 2.89 -10.67 5.04
N GLN A 42 2.94 -10.97 3.74
CA GLN A 42 4.04 -11.71 3.14
C GLN A 42 5.34 -10.89 3.17
N LEU A 43 5.26 -9.59 2.90
CA LEU A 43 6.40 -8.67 2.98
C LEU A 43 6.97 -8.66 4.39
N ALA A 44 6.12 -8.50 5.40
CA ALA A 44 6.52 -8.45 6.80
C ALA A 44 7.15 -9.76 7.27
N ALA A 45 6.73 -10.90 6.72
CA ALA A 45 7.30 -12.21 7.05
C ALA A 45 8.60 -12.48 6.27
N ALA A 46 8.69 -12.06 5.02
CA ALA A 46 9.82 -12.36 4.13
C ALA A 46 11.10 -11.65 4.56
N LEU A 47 11.01 -10.39 4.99
CA LEU A 47 12.20 -9.62 5.34
C LEU A 47 12.97 -10.20 6.52
N PRO A 48 12.35 -10.51 7.67
CA PRO A 48 13.08 -11.16 8.77
C PRO A 48 13.62 -12.53 8.41
N ALA A 49 12.97 -13.23 7.49
CA ALA A 49 13.38 -14.56 7.03
C ALA A 49 14.55 -14.50 6.03
N GLY A 50 14.97 -13.31 5.60
CA GLY A 50 16.02 -13.15 4.60
C GLY A 50 15.59 -13.46 3.17
N ASP A 51 14.30 -13.59 2.93
CA ASP A 51 13.76 -13.85 1.60
C ASP A 51 13.54 -12.53 0.87
N HIS A 52 14.63 -11.97 0.35
CA HIS A 52 14.63 -10.65 -0.30
C HIS A 52 13.86 -10.65 -1.61
N GLU A 53 13.86 -11.76 -2.34
CA GLU A 53 13.12 -11.88 -3.60
C GLU A 53 11.62 -11.75 -3.37
N THR A 54 11.08 -12.49 -2.40
CA THR A 54 9.67 -12.39 -2.04
C THR A 54 9.32 -11.00 -1.53
N ALA A 55 10.20 -10.44 -0.68
CA ALA A 55 9.99 -9.09 -0.13
C ALA A 55 9.91 -8.04 -1.24
N PHE A 56 10.83 -8.10 -2.20
CA PHE A 56 10.83 -7.18 -3.35
C PHE A 56 9.52 -7.31 -4.15
N ARG A 57 9.12 -8.54 -4.47
CA ARG A 57 7.91 -8.80 -5.23
C ARG A 57 6.66 -8.26 -4.53
N CYS A 58 6.58 -8.46 -3.22
CA CYS A 58 5.44 -7.98 -2.42
C CYS A 58 5.40 -6.45 -2.33
N ALA A 59 6.55 -5.80 -2.15
CA ALA A 59 6.63 -4.34 -2.13
C ALA A 59 6.24 -3.75 -3.49
N HIS A 60 6.70 -4.36 -4.57
CA HIS A 60 6.35 -3.96 -5.93
C HIS A 60 4.85 -4.12 -6.19
N ASN A 61 4.27 -5.22 -5.73
CA ASN A 61 2.83 -5.46 -5.85
C ASN A 61 2.01 -4.42 -5.06
N MET A 62 2.45 -4.09 -3.85
CA MET A 62 1.83 -3.05 -3.04
C MET A 62 1.85 -1.69 -3.75
N LYS A 63 2.97 -1.35 -4.37
CA LYS A 63 3.10 -0.15 -5.20
C LYS A 63 2.03 -0.11 -6.30
N GLY A 64 1.83 -1.22 -7.00
CA GLY A 64 0.81 -1.32 -8.05
C GLY A 64 -0.61 -1.09 -7.53
N LEU A 65 -0.93 -1.67 -6.38
CA LEU A 65 -2.23 -1.47 -5.73
C LEU A 65 -2.46 0.00 -5.37
N CYS A 66 -1.43 0.66 -4.84
CA CYS A 66 -1.50 2.08 -4.46
C CYS A 66 -1.70 2.98 -5.67
N LEU A 67 -1.05 2.68 -6.79
CA LEU A 67 -1.22 3.44 -8.03
C LEU A 67 -2.65 3.31 -8.55
N ASN A 68 -3.20 2.11 -8.51
CA ASN A 68 -4.54 1.86 -9.02
C ASN A 68 -5.63 2.48 -8.14
N LEU A 69 -5.50 2.31 -6.82
CA LEU A 69 -6.52 2.74 -5.86
C LEU A 69 -6.33 4.17 -5.35
N GLY A 70 -5.18 4.78 -5.60
CA GLY A 70 -4.94 6.18 -5.24
C GLY A 70 -4.59 6.41 -3.77
N PHE A 71 -3.57 5.72 -3.27
CA PHE A 71 -3.06 5.88 -1.90
C PHE A 71 -1.68 6.56 -1.94
N PRO A 72 -1.61 7.90 -1.97
CA PRO A 72 -0.34 8.58 -2.23
C PRO A 72 0.73 8.38 -1.16
N THR A 73 0.36 8.39 0.12
CA THR A 73 1.33 8.22 1.21
C THR A 73 1.90 6.80 1.23
N LEU A 74 1.02 5.80 1.11
CA LEU A 74 1.46 4.41 1.04
C LEU A 74 2.23 4.12 -0.25
N LEU A 75 1.87 4.78 -1.34
CA LEU A 75 2.61 4.69 -2.59
C LEU A 75 4.06 5.13 -2.40
N GLU A 76 4.27 6.27 -1.74
CA GLU A 76 5.60 6.82 -1.50
C GLU A 76 6.46 5.84 -0.69
N SER A 77 5.93 5.32 0.42
CA SER A 77 6.69 4.37 1.25
C SER A 77 6.92 3.04 0.55
N SER A 78 5.93 2.54 -0.19
CA SER A 78 6.06 1.30 -0.98
C SER A 78 7.11 1.44 -2.08
N CYS A 79 7.15 2.59 -2.75
CA CYS A 79 8.15 2.88 -3.78
C CYS A 79 9.56 2.89 -3.19
N ALA A 80 9.75 3.59 -2.06
CA ALA A 80 11.05 3.66 -1.41
C ALA A 80 11.53 2.27 -0.98
N LEU A 81 10.64 1.47 -0.41
CA LEU A 81 10.97 0.10 0.01
C LEU A 81 11.28 -0.79 -1.19
N THR A 82 10.50 -0.68 -2.27
CA THR A 82 10.73 -1.43 -3.49
C THR A 82 12.11 -1.13 -4.06
N GLU A 83 12.50 0.15 -4.13
CA GLU A 83 13.80 0.53 -4.64
C GLU A 83 14.95 0.03 -3.76
N ALA A 84 14.77 0.09 -2.43
CA ALA A 84 15.78 -0.41 -1.47
C ALA A 84 15.98 -1.92 -1.57
N LEU A 85 14.97 -2.66 -2.03
CA LEU A 85 15.01 -4.12 -2.17
C LEU A 85 15.35 -4.59 -3.58
N ARG A 86 15.53 -3.68 -4.54
CA ARG A 86 15.77 -4.02 -5.94
C ARG A 86 17.03 -4.87 -6.08
N PRO A 87 16.98 -5.97 -6.87
CA PRO A 87 18.16 -6.77 -7.14
C PRO A 87 19.31 -5.91 -7.71
N GLY A 88 20.52 -6.14 -7.20
CA GLY A 88 21.71 -5.36 -7.59
C GLY A 88 21.97 -4.13 -6.75
N ILE A 89 21.02 -3.72 -5.91
CA ILE A 89 21.21 -2.63 -4.94
C ILE A 89 21.73 -3.26 -3.65
N PRO A 90 22.78 -2.71 -3.01
CA PRO A 90 23.26 -3.23 -1.72
C PRO A 90 22.15 -3.21 -0.67
N PHE A 91 21.94 -4.35 -0.03
CA PHE A 91 20.94 -4.47 1.03
C PHE A 91 21.46 -3.77 2.30
N ARG A 92 20.73 -2.76 2.77
CA ARG A 92 21.05 -2.00 3.97
C ARG A 92 19.97 -2.28 5.01
N GLU A 93 20.27 -3.18 5.93
CA GLU A 93 19.30 -3.70 6.90
C GLU A 93 18.56 -2.58 7.64
N ASP A 94 19.29 -1.63 8.23
CA ASP A 94 18.68 -0.54 9.01
C ASP A 94 17.71 0.28 8.16
N THR A 95 18.13 0.63 6.97
CA THR A 95 17.29 1.41 6.03
C THR A 95 16.05 0.63 5.62
N VAL A 96 16.23 -0.63 5.25
CA VAL A 96 15.13 -1.48 4.78
C VAL A 96 14.10 -1.70 5.88
N PHE A 97 14.52 -2.02 7.09
CA PHE A 97 13.59 -2.26 8.19
C PHE A 97 12.89 -0.97 8.65
N ALA A 98 13.55 0.18 8.57
CA ALA A 98 12.90 1.47 8.82
C ALA A 98 11.81 1.75 7.76
N LEU A 99 12.11 1.46 6.49
CA LEU A 99 11.15 1.62 5.40
C LEU A 99 9.98 0.62 5.53
N LEU A 100 10.24 -0.59 6.00
CA LEU A 100 9.18 -1.55 6.28
C LEU A 100 8.21 -1.03 7.34
N GLU A 101 8.74 -0.47 8.43
CA GLU A 101 7.90 0.08 9.50
C GLU A 101 7.07 1.27 9.01
N LYS A 102 7.67 2.14 8.19
CA LYS A 102 6.94 3.26 7.59
C LYS A 102 5.82 2.77 6.68
N THR A 103 6.11 1.78 5.82
CA THR A 103 5.14 1.18 4.92
C THR A 103 4.00 0.53 5.71
N ARG A 104 4.33 -0.18 6.79
CA ARG A 104 3.34 -0.82 7.66
C ARG A 104 2.41 0.23 8.29
N ALA A 105 2.95 1.32 8.81
CA ALA A 105 2.17 2.38 9.42
C ALA A 105 1.23 3.04 8.40
N ASP A 106 1.74 3.31 7.20
CA ASP A 106 0.94 3.90 6.13
C ASP A 106 -0.16 2.93 5.64
N TYR A 107 0.16 1.63 5.58
CA TYR A 107 -0.80 0.59 5.25
C TYR A 107 -1.93 0.51 6.30
N GLU A 108 -1.58 0.52 7.57
CA GLU A 108 -2.56 0.47 8.66
C GLU A 108 -3.47 1.68 8.64
N ALA A 109 -2.94 2.87 8.32
CA ALA A 109 -3.76 4.08 8.20
C ALA A 109 -4.80 3.95 7.10
N VAL A 110 -4.42 3.38 5.95
CA VAL A 110 -5.36 3.11 4.86
C VAL A 110 -6.43 2.11 5.29
N CYS A 111 -6.02 0.99 5.88
CA CYS A 111 -6.96 -0.06 6.32
C CYS A 111 -7.93 0.46 7.38
N ASN A 112 -7.45 1.27 8.32
CA ASN A 112 -8.29 1.87 9.34
C ASN A 112 -9.34 2.80 8.73
N ALA A 113 -8.96 3.61 7.74
CA ALA A 113 -9.90 4.47 7.04
C ALA A 113 -10.95 3.65 6.29
N ILE A 114 -10.53 2.59 5.60
CA ILE A 114 -11.43 1.70 4.87
C ILE A 114 -12.44 1.04 5.84
N ALA A 115 -11.98 0.64 7.03
CA ALA A 115 -12.84 0.01 8.04
C ALA A 115 -13.97 0.93 8.51
N GLN A 116 -13.79 2.26 8.40
CA GLN A 116 -14.79 3.25 8.78
C GLN A 116 -15.71 3.66 7.64
N LEU A 117 -15.52 3.05 6.47
CA LEU A 117 -16.29 3.39 5.28
C LEU A 117 -17.75 2.93 5.44
N GLU A 118 -18.67 3.88 5.24
CA GLU A 118 -20.10 3.61 5.24
C GLU A 118 -20.56 3.22 3.84
N ILE A 119 -21.52 2.34 3.79
CA ILE A 119 -22.10 1.90 2.52
C ILE A 119 -23.27 2.79 2.14
#